data_cd25e07fd1ca140216f1e3503656a65d
#
_entry.id   cd25e07fd1ca140216f1e3503656a65d
#
_cell.length_a   1.000
_cell.length_b   1.000
_cell.length_c   1.000
_cell.angle_alpha   90.00
_cell.angle_beta   90.00
_cell.angle_gamma   90.00
#
_symmetry.space_group_name_H-M   'P 1'
#
loop_
_entity.id
_entity.type
_entity.pdbx_description
1 polymer ?
#
loop_
_entity_poly.entity_id
_entity_poly.type
_entity_poly.pdbx_seq_one_letter_code
_entity_poly.pdbx_strand_id
1 'polypeptide(L)'
;MSEHSTTTASPTRTEAELRTLMARAVREVRETNPLAPSITNTVTQNFVANAQLAVGGSAAMVYLPDEGECVAALGGAVYINLGTLLPVYEQTVPATARACAGAGKPWVLDPVGIGIGSLRTQLIEAVRENPPAILRGNASEIIAVAELWGLGDDAAEDASGDGPRGVDSTDSVDAAERAAVACARFTGGAVAVSGTTDLVTDGA
;
A
#
# COMPACT_ATOMS: atom_id res chain seq x y z
N MET A 1 -27.61 14.17 24.81
CA MET A 1 -28.15 13.86 23.47
C MET A 1 -26.94 13.41 22.65
N SER A 2 -26.84 12.11 22.44
CA SER A 2 -25.70 11.48 21.74
C SER A 2 -26.09 11.30 20.29
N GLU A 3 -25.50 12.08 19.39
CA GLU A 3 -25.72 11.91 17.96
C GLU A 3 -24.99 10.65 17.50
N HIS A 4 -25.76 9.64 17.15
CA HIS A 4 -25.27 8.45 16.47
C HIS A 4 -24.93 8.86 15.02
N SER A 5 -23.64 9.00 14.74
CA SER A 5 -23.13 9.08 13.37
C SER A 5 -23.38 7.74 12.68
N THR A 6 -24.41 7.66 11.87
CA THR A 6 -24.65 6.54 10.97
C THR A 6 -23.62 6.59 9.85
N THR A 7 -22.59 5.75 9.94
CA THR A 7 -21.69 5.48 8.83
C THR A 7 -22.52 4.78 7.75
N THR A 8 -22.90 5.50 6.72
CA THR A 8 -23.52 4.92 5.52
C THR A 8 -22.42 4.17 4.77
N ALA A 9 -22.55 2.83 4.70
CA ALA A 9 -21.70 2.01 3.85
C ALA A 9 -21.75 2.56 2.41
N SER A 10 -20.59 2.73 1.79
CA SER A 10 -20.52 3.12 0.39
C SER A 10 -21.21 2.07 -0.48
N PRO A 11 -22.03 2.46 -1.46
CA PRO A 11 -22.74 1.48 -2.29
C PRO A 11 -21.71 0.63 -3.05
N THR A 12 -21.88 -0.67 -2.99
CA THR A 12 -21.06 -1.65 -3.75
C THR A 12 -21.15 -1.32 -5.23
N ARG A 13 -19.99 -1.02 -5.86
CA ARG A 13 -19.94 -0.70 -7.30
C ARG A 13 -20.13 -1.96 -8.13
N THR A 14 -20.85 -1.82 -9.22
CA THR A 14 -21.02 -2.89 -10.20
C THR A 14 -19.73 -3.10 -10.99
N GLU A 15 -19.56 -4.29 -11.59
CA GLU A 15 -18.42 -4.60 -12.47
C GLU A 15 -18.31 -3.60 -13.62
N ALA A 16 -19.43 -3.20 -14.22
CA ALA A 16 -19.46 -2.24 -15.33
C ALA A 16 -18.95 -0.84 -14.91
N GLU A 17 -19.31 -0.39 -13.72
CA GLU A 17 -18.81 0.87 -13.13
C GLU A 17 -17.32 0.78 -12.85
N LEU A 18 -16.84 -0.31 -12.26
CA LEU A 18 -15.41 -0.52 -12.02
C LEU A 18 -14.61 -0.52 -13.32
N ARG A 19 -15.05 -1.24 -14.35
CA ARG A 19 -14.41 -1.24 -15.69
C ARG A 19 -14.36 0.15 -16.30
N THR A 20 -15.42 0.94 -16.16
CA THR A 20 -15.48 2.32 -16.64
C THR A 20 -14.47 3.21 -15.93
N LEU A 21 -14.36 3.10 -14.59
CA LEU A 21 -13.40 3.85 -13.79
C LEU A 21 -11.96 3.46 -14.13
N MET A 22 -11.67 2.17 -14.28
CA MET A 22 -10.34 1.68 -14.68
C MET A 22 -9.93 2.21 -16.07
N ALA A 23 -10.84 2.14 -17.04
CA ALA A 23 -10.58 2.66 -18.38
C ALA A 23 -10.35 4.18 -18.38
N ARG A 24 -11.06 4.90 -17.53
CA ARG A 24 -10.85 6.34 -17.30
C ARG A 24 -9.48 6.61 -16.72
N ALA A 25 -9.10 5.92 -15.64
CA ALA A 25 -7.79 6.10 -15.00
C ALA A 25 -6.62 5.87 -15.97
N VAL A 26 -6.71 4.82 -16.82
CA VAL A 26 -5.68 4.55 -17.84
C VAL A 26 -5.59 5.70 -18.86
N ARG A 27 -6.71 6.25 -19.30
CA ARG A 27 -6.71 7.41 -20.22
C ARG A 27 -6.10 8.64 -19.57
N GLU A 28 -6.51 8.97 -18.34
CA GLU A 28 -6.01 10.13 -17.60
C GLU A 28 -4.49 10.06 -17.40
N VAL A 29 -3.94 8.89 -17.06
CA VAL A 29 -2.49 8.69 -16.94
C VAL A 29 -1.79 8.98 -18.28
N ARG A 30 -2.33 8.50 -19.40
CA ARG A 30 -1.74 8.73 -20.73
C ARG A 30 -1.84 10.17 -21.20
N GLU A 31 -2.91 10.86 -20.84
CA GLU A 31 -3.16 12.25 -21.23
C GLU A 31 -2.34 13.24 -20.40
N THR A 32 -2.14 12.94 -19.11
CA THR A 32 -1.47 13.85 -18.16
C THR A 32 0.01 13.52 -17.94
N ASN A 33 0.46 12.33 -18.32
CA ASN A 33 1.83 11.84 -18.13
C ASN A 33 2.38 12.17 -16.72
N PRO A 34 1.74 11.72 -15.64
CA PRO A 34 2.11 12.09 -14.29
C PRO A 34 3.48 11.51 -13.92
N LEU A 35 4.26 12.28 -13.17
CA LEU A 35 5.48 11.76 -12.55
C LEU A 35 5.09 10.80 -11.44
N ALA A 36 5.61 9.57 -11.49
CA ALA A 36 5.44 8.52 -10.50
C ALA A 36 6.79 8.18 -9.82
N PRO A 37 7.21 8.98 -8.83
CA PRO A 37 8.46 8.72 -8.11
C PRO A 37 8.39 7.39 -7.35
N SER A 38 9.53 6.69 -7.29
CA SER A 38 9.60 5.38 -6.67
C SER A 38 10.81 5.26 -5.75
N ILE A 39 10.56 4.87 -4.50
CA ILE A 39 11.53 4.27 -3.59
C ILE A 39 11.29 2.77 -3.73
N THR A 40 12.16 2.04 -4.43
CA THR A 40 11.87 0.65 -4.78
C THR A 40 13.09 -0.25 -4.66
N ASN A 41 12.86 -1.56 -4.70
CA ASN A 41 13.94 -2.53 -4.59
C ASN A 41 14.81 -2.55 -5.85
N THR A 42 16.09 -2.80 -5.66
CA THR A 42 17.10 -2.76 -6.72
C THR A 42 16.96 -3.88 -7.75
N VAL A 43 16.30 -4.99 -7.39
CA VAL A 43 16.09 -6.14 -8.29
C VAL A 43 15.09 -5.81 -9.39
N THR A 44 14.03 -5.06 -9.07
CA THR A 44 12.95 -4.75 -10.02
C THR A 44 12.95 -3.30 -10.49
N GLN A 45 13.90 -2.48 -10.06
CA GLN A 45 13.95 -1.05 -10.33
C GLN A 45 13.81 -0.70 -11.81
N ASN A 46 14.56 -1.37 -12.67
CA ASN A 46 14.49 -1.17 -14.12
C ASN A 46 13.11 -1.56 -14.66
N PHE A 47 12.55 -2.67 -14.18
CA PHE A 47 11.21 -3.12 -14.58
C PHE A 47 10.13 -2.12 -14.16
N VAL A 48 10.19 -1.62 -12.91
CA VAL A 48 9.25 -0.61 -12.40
C VAL A 48 9.30 0.66 -13.24
N ALA A 49 10.50 1.18 -13.53
CA ALA A 49 10.66 2.36 -14.36
C ALA A 49 10.05 2.17 -15.77
N ASN A 50 10.36 1.04 -16.42
CA ASN A 50 9.82 0.75 -17.76
C ASN A 50 8.31 0.51 -17.75
N ALA A 51 7.77 -0.12 -16.70
CA ALA A 51 6.32 -0.30 -16.56
C ALA A 51 5.59 1.05 -16.42
N GLN A 52 6.12 1.96 -15.60
CA GLN A 52 5.58 3.31 -15.44
C GLN A 52 5.58 4.09 -16.76
N LEU A 53 6.67 4.02 -17.53
CA LEU A 53 6.74 4.63 -18.85
C LEU A 53 5.76 3.97 -19.85
N ALA A 54 5.65 2.65 -19.84
CA ALA A 54 4.79 1.90 -20.75
C ALA A 54 3.29 2.22 -20.57
N VAL A 55 2.86 2.49 -19.34
CA VAL A 55 1.46 2.89 -19.07
C VAL A 55 1.17 4.36 -19.35
N GLY A 56 2.20 5.16 -19.67
CA GLY A 56 2.08 6.57 -20.02
C GLY A 56 2.45 7.56 -18.92
N GLY A 57 3.01 7.09 -17.82
CA GLY A 57 3.57 7.95 -16.78
C GLY A 57 5.04 8.30 -17.01
N SER A 58 5.60 9.13 -16.16
CA SER A 58 7.05 9.41 -16.06
C SER A 58 7.61 8.78 -14.79
N ALA A 59 8.81 8.18 -14.88
CA ALA A 59 9.45 7.48 -13.79
C ALA A 59 10.60 8.32 -13.18
N ALA A 60 10.73 8.27 -11.84
CA ALA A 60 11.90 8.75 -11.12
C ALA A 60 12.24 7.78 -9.99
N MET A 61 13.51 7.37 -9.89
CA MET A 61 14.00 6.52 -8.80
C MET A 61 14.65 7.38 -7.73
N VAL A 62 14.22 7.23 -6.50
CA VAL A 62 14.56 8.10 -5.36
C VAL A 62 15.23 7.30 -4.26
N TYR A 63 16.26 7.86 -3.67
CA TYR A 63 17.02 7.24 -2.59
C TYR A 63 17.18 8.14 -1.36
N LEU A 64 17.31 9.45 -1.56
CA LEU A 64 17.65 10.40 -0.51
C LEU A 64 16.39 11.05 0.11
N PRO A 65 16.43 11.43 1.40
CA PRO A 65 15.26 12.01 2.08
C PRO A 65 14.76 13.31 1.44
N ASP A 66 15.66 14.23 1.12
CA ASP A 66 15.35 15.52 0.48
C ASP A 66 14.77 15.34 -0.95
N GLU A 67 15.27 14.35 -1.69
CA GLU A 67 14.68 13.97 -2.97
C GLU A 67 13.26 13.43 -2.78
N GLY A 68 13.04 12.55 -1.78
CA GLY A 68 11.74 11.99 -1.45
C GLY A 68 10.71 13.08 -1.12
N GLU A 69 11.09 14.07 -0.31
CA GLU A 69 10.25 15.22 0.02
C GLU A 69 9.94 16.08 -1.21
N CYS A 70 10.94 16.34 -2.04
CA CYS A 70 10.77 17.14 -3.27
C CYS A 70 9.81 16.47 -4.26
N VAL A 71 10.01 15.16 -4.53
CA VAL A 71 9.19 14.44 -5.51
C VAL A 71 7.77 14.17 -5.00
N ALA A 72 7.55 14.10 -3.68
CA ALA A 72 6.22 14.02 -3.11
C ALA A 72 5.36 15.24 -3.49
N ALA A 73 5.96 16.43 -3.56
CA ALA A 73 5.26 17.65 -4.00
C ALA A 73 5.02 17.68 -5.52
N LEU A 74 5.96 17.19 -6.31
CA LEU A 74 5.95 17.26 -7.77
C LEU A 74 5.19 16.10 -8.42
N GLY A 75 5.18 14.91 -7.81
CA GLY A 75 4.57 13.70 -8.35
C GLY A 75 3.05 13.72 -8.38
N GLY A 76 2.48 12.86 -9.23
CA GLY A 76 1.06 12.53 -9.21
C GLY A 76 0.71 11.56 -8.08
N ALA A 77 1.59 10.57 -7.86
CA ALA A 77 1.55 9.60 -6.76
C ALA A 77 2.96 9.05 -6.52
N VAL A 78 3.27 8.62 -5.30
CA VAL A 78 4.57 8.00 -4.97
C VAL A 78 4.41 6.49 -4.74
N TYR A 79 5.35 5.69 -5.23
CA TYR A 79 5.42 4.25 -4.98
C TYR A 79 6.57 3.92 -4.04
N ILE A 80 6.29 3.19 -2.95
CA ILE A 80 7.29 2.73 -1.97
C ILE A 80 7.19 1.21 -1.87
N ASN A 81 8.31 0.52 -2.17
CA ASN A 81 8.46 -0.92 -2.06
C ASN A 81 9.66 -1.25 -1.17
N LEU A 82 9.43 -2.05 -0.13
CA LEU A 82 10.44 -2.36 0.90
C LEU A 82 11.25 -3.64 0.61
N GLY A 83 11.27 -4.14 -0.63
CA GLY A 83 11.93 -5.40 -0.98
C GLY A 83 13.44 -5.43 -0.72
N THR A 84 14.18 -4.45 -1.21
CA THR A 84 15.61 -4.28 -0.93
C THR A 84 15.82 -2.99 -0.16
N LEU A 85 16.13 -3.08 1.13
CA LEU A 85 16.35 -1.90 1.96
C LEU A 85 17.81 -1.45 1.90
N LEU A 86 17.98 -0.15 1.73
CA LEU A 86 19.23 0.57 1.95
C LEU A 86 19.15 1.29 3.31
N PRO A 87 20.29 1.46 4.03
CA PRO A 87 20.26 2.15 5.33
C PRO A 87 19.63 3.54 5.30
N VAL A 88 19.79 4.27 4.21
CA VAL A 88 19.21 5.61 4.03
C VAL A 88 17.68 5.62 4.04
N TYR A 89 17.04 4.50 3.74
CA TYR A 89 15.57 4.39 3.73
C TYR A 89 14.95 4.52 5.12
N GLU A 90 15.71 4.32 6.18
CA GLU A 90 15.30 4.66 7.55
C GLU A 90 14.82 6.11 7.67
N GLN A 91 15.45 7.01 6.93
CA GLN A 91 15.09 8.43 6.89
C GLN A 91 14.17 8.76 5.70
N THR A 92 14.48 8.23 4.51
CA THR A 92 13.78 8.57 3.27
C THR A 92 12.31 8.17 3.28
N VAL A 93 11.98 6.94 3.73
CA VAL A 93 10.60 6.44 3.68
C VAL A 93 9.65 7.25 4.57
N PRO A 94 9.95 7.48 5.88
CA PRO A 94 9.08 8.29 6.71
C PRO A 94 9.01 9.77 6.28
N ALA A 95 10.11 10.34 5.80
CA ALA A 95 10.14 11.72 5.30
C ALA A 95 9.22 11.87 4.08
N THR A 96 9.32 10.95 3.12
CA THR A 96 8.48 10.95 1.92
C THR A 96 7.00 10.75 2.26
N ALA A 97 6.66 9.82 3.16
CA ALA A 97 5.27 9.60 3.60
C ALA A 97 4.66 10.87 4.23
N ARG A 98 5.40 11.53 5.13
CA ARG A 98 4.97 12.82 5.72
C ARG A 98 4.79 13.90 4.66
N ALA A 99 5.72 14.00 3.71
CA ALA A 99 5.63 14.98 2.63
C ALA A 99 4.42 14.72 1.73
N CYS A 100 4.12 13.46 1.41
CA CYS A 100 2.89 13.08 0.69
C CYS A 100 1.63 13.51 1.44
N ALA A 101 1.55 13.23 2.74
CA ALA A 101 0.43 13.64 3.59
C ALA A 101 0.28 15.17 3.62
N GLY A 102 1.37 15.91 3.84
CA GLY A 102 1.38 17.38 3.85
C GLY A 102 1.00 18.02 2.51
N ALA A 103 1.32 17.37 1.40
CA ALA A 103 0.97 17.83 0.05
C ALA A 103 -0.40 17.31 -0.46
N GLY A 104 -1.09 16.47 0.31
CA GLY A 104 -2.32 15.81 -0.13
C GLY A 104 -2.11 14.87 -1.32
N LYS A 105 -0.93 14.27 -1.44
CA LYS A 105 -0.57 13.35 -2.54
C LYS A 105 -0.75 11.91 -2.13
N PRO A 106 -1.40 11.09 -2.97
CA PRO A 106 -1.52 9.67 -2.69
C PRO A 106 -0.16 8.97 -2.83
N TRP A 107 0.02 7.90 -2.06
CA TRP A 107 1.17 7.04 -2.22
C TRP A 107 0.79 5.56 -1.98
N VAL A 108 1.61 4.67 -2.48
CA VAL A 108 1.40 3.22 -2.45
C VAL A 108 2.50 2.59 -1.62
N LEU A 109 2.14 1.67 -0.72
CA LEU A 109 3.07 0.82 0.03
C LEU A 109 3.00 -0.62 -0.45
N ASP A 110 4.16 -1.19 -0.74
CA ASP A 110 4.38 -2.63 -0.94
C ASP A 110 5.34 -3.12 0.15
N PRO A 111 4.86 -3.78 1.23
CA PRO A 111 5.63 -4.09 2.44
C PRO A 111 6.51 -5.33 2.31
N VAL A 112 6.96 -5.65 1.12
CA VAL A 112 7.71 -6.87 0.77
C VAL A 112 8.64 -7.36 1.88
N GLY A 113 8.47 -8.62 2.26
CA GLY A 113 9.36 -9.31 3.20
C GLY A 113 9.25 -8.82 4.65
N ILE A 114 8.07 -8.40 5.06
CA ILE A 114 7.78 -8.05 6.46
C ILE A 114 8.19 -9.20 7.38
N GLY A 115 8.82 -8.85 8.53
CA GLY A 115 9.41 -9.83 9.44
C GLY A 115 10.87 -10.21 9.12
N ILE A 116 11.42 -9.81 7.96
CA ILE A 116 12.84 -9.98 7.65
C ILE A 116 13.63 -8.75 8.14
N GLY A 117 14.24 -8.88 9.31
CA GLY A 117 15.04 -7.82 9.92
C GLY A 117 14.21 -6.69 10.53
N SER A 118 14.80 -5.91 11.41
CA SER A 118 14.11 -4.89 12.20
C SER A 118 13.74 -3.64 11.41
N LEU A 119 14.53 -3.25 10.40
CA LEU A 119 14.30 -1.99 9.67
C LEU A 119 12.95 -1.99 8.92
N ARG A 120 12.54 -3.12 8.31
CA ARG A 120 11.22 -3.21 7.66
C ARG A 120 10.09 -2.95 8.63
N THR A 121 10.11 -3.62 9.78
CA THR A 121 9.12 -3.43 10.84
C THR A 121 9.05 -1.97 11.28
N GLN A 122 10.21 -1.37 11.59
CA GLN A 122 10.30 0.04 11.98
C GLN A 122 9.74 0.99 10.91
N LEU A 123 10.01 0.73 9.64
CA LEU A 123 9.48 1.56 8.54
C LEU A 123 7.96 1.46 8.43
N ILE A 124 7.41 0.25 8.55
CA ILE A 124 5.96 0.03 8.48
C ILE A 124 5.25 0.68 9.68
N GLU A 125 5.83 0.58 10.88
CA GLU A 125 5.34 1.29 12.06
C GLU A 125 5.41 2.81 11.90
N ALA A 126 6.53 3.32 11.40
CA ALA A 126 6.75 4.77 11.22
C ALA A 126 5.77 5.42 10.24
N VAL A 127 5.32 4.71 9.20
CA VAL A 127 4.38 5.26 8.22
C VAL A 127 2.91 5.15 8.64
N ARG A 128 2.61 4.51 9.77
CA ARG A 128 1.26 4.40 10.31
C ARG A 128 0.58 5.75 10.54
N GLU A 129 1.33 6.77 10.94
CA GLU A 129 0.81 8.13 11.16
C GLU A 129 0.48 8.88 9.86
N ASN A 130 1.08 8.47 8.74
CA ASN A 130 0.88 9.04 7.42
C ASN A 130 0.59 7.91 6.42
N PRO A 131 -0.54 7.21 6.56
CA PRO A 131 -0.77 5.94 5.89
C PRO A 131 -0.86 6.06 4.37
N PRO A 132 -0.57 4.98 3.63
CA PRO A 132 -0.69 4.96 2.17
C PRO A 132 -2.16 5.04 1.73
N ALA A 133 -2.38 5.62 0.56
CA ALA A 133 -3.67 5.57 -0.12
C ALA A 133 -3.96 4.17 -0.70
N ILE A 134 -2.90 3.41 -1.00
CA ILE A 134 -3.02 2.02 -1.44
C ILE A 134 -1.95 1.19 -0.71
N LEU A 135 -2.38 0.09 -0.09
CA LEU A 135 -1.52 -0.95 0.42
C LEU A 135 -1.63 -2.17 -0.51
N ARG A 136 -0.49 -2.68 -1.01
CA ARG A 136 -0.44 -3.84 -1.89
C ARG A 136 0.54 -4.86 -1.34
N GLY A 137 0.11 -6.10 -1.17
CA GLY A 137 0.98 -7.19 -0.71
C GLY A 137 0.36 -8.55 -1.00
N ASN A 138 1.02 -9.62 -0.59
CA ASN A 138 0.39 -10.94 -0.52
C ASN A 138 -0.38 -11.10 0.80
N ALA A 139 -1.09 -12.23 0.97
CA ALA A 139 -1.91 -12.49 2.15
C ALA A 139 -1.13 -12.32 3.47
N SER A 140 0.04 -12.94 3.59
CA SER A 140 0.85 -12.90 4.81
C SER A 140 1.40 -11.50 5.10
N GLU A 141 1.73 -10.73 4.08
CA GLU A 141 2.20 -9.35 4.23
C GLU A 141 1.08 -8.43 4.74
N ILE A 142 -0.13 -8.55 4.21
CA ILE A 142 -1.27 -7.73 4.64
C ILE A 142 -1.70 -8.07 6.07
N ILE A 143 -1.74 -9.35 6.43
CA ILE A 143 -2.02 -9.80 7.81
C ILE A 143 -0.97 -9.21 8.76
N ALA A 144 0.32 -9.32 8.43
CA ALA A 144 1.39 -8.81 9.28
C ALA A 144 1.37 -7.28 9.43
N VAL A 145 0.98 -6.53 8.39
CA VAL A 145 0.77 -5.08 8.51
C VAL A 145 -0.39 -4.77 9.45
N ALA A 146 -1.52 -5.47 9.32
CA ALA A 146 -2.66 -5.29 10.21
C ALA A 146 -2.30 -5.56 11.68
N GLU A 147 -1.55 -6.62 11.95
CA GLU A 147 -1.04 -6.94 13.28
C GLU A 147 -0.13 -5.83 13.83
N LEU A 148 0.86 -5.38 13.06
CA LEU A 148 1.77 -4.30 13.46
C LEU A 148 1.06 -2.98 13.74
N TRP A 149 -0.01 -2.69 13.00
CA TRP A 149 -0.79 -1.48 13.20
C TRP A 149 -1.86 -1.61 14.29
N GLY A 150 -1.97 -2.78 14.94
CA GLY A 150 -2.95 -3.05 15.99
C GLY A 150 -4.40 -3.05 15.49
N LEU A 151 -4.61 -3.53 14.25
CA LEU A 151 -5.92 -3.60 13.60
C LEU A 151 -6.53 -5.02 13.68
N GLY A 152 -5.87 -5.91 14.41
CA GLY A 152 -6.11 -7.35 14.36
C GLY A 152 -7.02 -7.93 15.44
N ASP A 153 -7.71 -7.15 16.26
CA ASP A 153 -8.52 -7.69 17.37
C ASP A 153 -9.68 -8.62 16.92
N ASP A 154 -10.13 -8.50 15.67
CA ASP A 154 -11.13 -9.40 15.09
C ASP A 154 -10.49 -10.60 14.34
N ALA A 155 -9.16 -10.62 14.16
CA ALA A 155 -8.46 -11.67 13.39
C ALA A 155 -7.71 -12.70 14.28
N ALA A 156 -7.57 -12.44 15.59
CA ALA A 156 -6.62 -13.13 16.46
C ALA A 156 -7.15 -14.40 17.16
N GLU A 157 -8.44 -14.74 17.09
CA GLU A 157 -8.96 -15.89 17.84
C GLU A 157 -8.55 -17.26 17.28
N ASP A 158 -8.04 -17.34 16.03
CA ASP A 158 -7.69 -18.64 15.40
C ASP A 158 -6.20 -18.85 15.04
N ALA A 159 -5.30 -17.92 15.39
CA ALA A 159 -3.91 -17.97 14.93
C ALA A 159 -2.89 -18.37 16.00
N SER A 160 -3.03 -19.54 16.60
CA SER A 160 -1.97 -20.17 17.42
C SER A 160 -1.08 -21.08 16.56
N GLY A 161 -0.07 -20.51 15.90
CA GLY A 161 0.91 -21.29 15.12
C GLY A 161 2.23 -20.55 15.00
N ASP A 162 3.26 -21.10 15.65
CA ASP A 162 4.61 -20.59 15.75
C ASP A 162 5.43 -20.98 14.50
N GLY A 163 5.96 -19.99 13.74
CA GLY A 163 6.91 -20.22 12.64
C GLY A 163 6.70 -19.33 11.40
N PRO A 164 7.72 -19.18 10.52
CA PRO A 164 7.57 -18.47 9.26
C PRO A 164 6.58 -19.23 8.35
N ARG A 165 5.39 -18.66 8.14
CA ARG A 165 4.29 -19.30 7.43
C ARG A 165 4.51 -19.20 5.94
N GLY A 166 4.79 -20.36 5.33
CA GLY A 166 4.66 -20.54 3.89
C GLY A 166 3.18 -20.48 3.50
N VAL A 167 2.92 -19.76 2.42
CA VAL A 167 1.63 -19.58 1.77
C VAL A 167 1.04 -20.96 1.43
N ASP A 168 -0.13 -21.30 1.96
CA ASP A 168 -1.15 -22.17 1.38
C ASP A 168 -2.03 -22.82 2.48
N SER A 169 -3.05 -22.09 2.95
CA SER A 169 -4.22 -22.69 3.57
C SER A 169 -5.46 -21.82 3.30
N THR A 170 -6.62 -22.43 3.19
CA THR A 170 -7.92 -21.75 3.06
C THR A 170 -8.17 -20.77 4.21
N ASP A 171 -7.67 -21.06 5.41
CA ASP A 171 -7.74 -20.21 6.59
C ASP A 171 -6.98 -18.88 6.39
N SER A 172 -5.97 -18.86 5.51
CA SER A 172 -5.21 -17.64 5.20
C SER A 172 -5.97 -16.65 4.32
N VAL A 173 -6.92 -17.08 3.51
CA VAL A 173 -7.69 -16.20 2.60
C VAL A 173 -8.68 -15.37 3.40
N ASP A 174 -9.46 -15.99 4.28
CA ASP A 174 -10.44 -15.29 5.13
C ASP A 174 -9.74 -14.35 6.12
N ALA A 175 -8.60 -14.76 6.68
CA ALA A 175 -7.78 -13.90 7.53
C ALA A 175 -7.22 -12.70 6.75
N ALA A 176 -6.75 -12.92 5.52
CA ALA A 176 -6.25 -11.85 4.66
C ALA A 176 -7.35 -10.88 4.25
N GLU A 177 -8.58 -11.36 4.01
CA GLU A 177 -9.73 -10.51 3.70
C GLU A 177 -10.07 -9.60 4.88
N ARG A 178 -10.20 -10.14 6.10
CA ARG A 178 -10.44 -9.33 7.30
C ARG A 178 -9.33 -8.30 7.53
N ALA A 179 -8.07 -8.69 7.42
CA ALA A 179 -6.93 -7.81 7.55
C ALA A 179 -6.94 -6.70 6.47
N ALA A 180 -7.26 -7.03 5.23
CA ALA A 180 -7.35 -6.07 4.13
C ALA A 180 -8.47 -5.05 4.37
N VAL A 181 -9.65 -5.49 4.80
CA VAL A 181 -10.77 -4.61 5.15
C VAL A 181 -10.39 -3.68 6.32
N ALA A 182 -9.77 -4.21 7.38
CA ALA A 182 -9.31 -3.43 8.51
C ALA A 182 -8.27 -2.37 8.11
N CYS A 183 -7.27 -2.75 7.31
CA CYS A 183 -6.28 -1.83 6.77
C CYS A 183 -6.91 -0.75 5.88
N ALA A 184 -7.83 -1.12 4.98
CA ALA A 184 -8.50 -0.18 4.09
C ALA A 184 -9.32 0.85 4.89
N ARG A 185 -10.07 0.42 5.89
CA ARG A 185 -10.82 1.30 6.80
C ARG A 185 -9.90 2.24 7.58
N PHE A 186 -8.79 1.73 8.09
CA PHE A 186 -7.82 2.51 8.84
C PHE A 186 -7.17 3.59 7.96
N THR A 187 -6.73 3.24 6.75
CA THR A 187 -6.06 4.18 5.84
C THR A 187 -7.04 5.12 5.13
N GLY A 188 -8.31 4.79 5.09
CA GLY A 188 -9.31 5.47 4.25
C GLY A 188 -9.04 5.30 2.75
N GLY A 189 -8.26 4.26 2.38
CA GLY A 189 -7.79 3.98 1.04
C GLY A 189 -8.20 2.60 0.55
N ALA A 190 -7.38 1.98 -0.30
CA ALA A 190 -7.64 0.65 -0.83
C ALA A 190 -6.51 -0.33 -0.48
N VAL A 191 -6.86 -1.60 -0.35
CA VAL A 191 -5.92 -2.70 -0.17
C VAL A 191 -6.06 -3.68 -1.32
N ALA A 192 -4.92 -4.09 -1.91
CA ALA A 192 -4.84 -5.11 -2.93
C ALA A 192 -4.00 -6.28 -2.42
N VAL A 193 -4.64 -7.43 -2.25
CA VAL A 193 -3.99 -8.68 -1.84
C VAL A 193 -3.77 -9.53 -3.06
N SER A 194 -2.51 -9.83 -3.38
CA SER A 194 -2.17 -10.72 -4.50
C SER A 194 -2.12 -12.19 -4.07
N GLY A 195 -2.63 -13.07 -4.93
CA GLY A 195 -2.68 -14.51 -4.71
C GLY A 195 -3.03 -15.28 -5.97
N THR A 196 -3.48 -16.51 -5.82
CA THR A 196 -4.08 -17.29 -6.94
C THR A 196 -5.36 -16.63 -7.46
N THR A 197 -6.08 -15.97 -6.56
CA THR A 197 -7.14 -15.02 -6.84
C THR A 197 -6.81 -13.75 -6.09
N ASP A 198 -6.77 -12.62 -6.79
CA ASP A 198 -6.50 -11.33 -6.18
C ASP A 198 -7.77 -10.81 -5.49
N LEU A 199 -7.57 -10.16 -4.33
CA LEU A 199 -8.61 -9.47 -3.60
C LEU A 199 -8.33 -7.97 -3.59
N VAL A 200 -9.33 -7.14 -3.85
CA VAL A 200 -9.22 -5.68 -3.71
C VAL A 200 -10.41 -5.17 -2.92
N THR A 201 -10.15 -4.34 -1.91
CA THR A 201 -11.19 -3.75 -1.05
C THR A 201 -10.86 -2.29 -0.72
N ASP A 202 -11.89 -1.48 -0.53
CA ASP A 202 -11.84 -0.12 0.03
C ASP A 202 -12.40 -0.07 1.47
N GLY A 203 -12.64 -1.23 2.06
CA GLY A 203 -13.15 -1.37 3.42
C GLY A 203 -14.68 -1.34 3.55
N ALA A 204 -15.39 -1.26 2.43
CA ALA A 204 -16.87 -1.27 2.41
C ALA A 204 -17.43 -2.68 2.53
#